data_75be16feeda255efa478b7ae83a99375
#
_entry.id   75be16feeda255efa478b7ae83a99375
#
_cell.length_a   1.000
_cell.length_b   1.000
_cell.length_c   1.000
_cell.angle_alpha   90.00
_cell.angle_beta   90.00
_cell.angle_gamma   90.00
#
_symmetry.space_group_name_H-M   'P 1'
#
loop_
_entity.id
_entity.type
_entity.pdbx_description
1 polymer ?
#
loop_
_entity_poly.entity_id
_entity_poly.type
_entity_poly.pdbx_seq_one_letter_code
_entity_poly.pdbx_strand_id
1 'polypeptide(L)'
;PIINAFALPGGFVYLTRGLIYLCQNEAQLAGVIAHEIGHITARHSARRYTKSVGTGVLLQILNVFSQNNFVNNLLGQSAQLYLLSYSRSQEYQADQLAVRYMIRAGFDAKEMANFLRIMEEYAEVQREILKIKNKVSELLKTHPNSSKRVQEVIENYKGQTQLNPIVGEEIFLKKIDGIIYGDRPEQGFFYRDSFVHTPLGFRFSFDKDFY
;
A
#
# COMPACT_ATOMS: atom_id res chain seq x y z
N PRO A 1 -6.58 -1.45 -12.06
CA PRO A 1 -6.35 -0.32 -11.14
C PRO A 1 -5.29 -0.66 -10.10
N ILE A 2 -4.46 0.32 -9.74
CA ILE A 2 -3.44 0.18 -8.71
C ILE A 2 -4.13 0.13 -7.36
N ILE A 3 -3.76 -0.85 -6.51
CA ILE A 3 -4.21 -0.96 -5.13
C ILE A 3 -3.05 -0.48 -4.25
N ASN A 4 -3.22 0.70 -3.66
CA ASN A 4 -2.20 1.31 -2.81
C ASN A 4 -2.80 2.35 -1.84
N ALA A 5 -2.14 2.50 -0.69
CA ALA A 5 -2.26 3.61 0.23
C ALA A 5 -0.85 4.01 0.66
N PHE A 6 -0.64 5.28 0.94
CA PHE A 6 0.65 5.73 1.45
C PHE A 6 0.54 7.09 2.14
N ALA A 7 1.42 7.30 3.10
CA ALA A 7 1.56 8.55 3.80
C ALA A 7 2.84 9.28 3.40
N LEU A 8 2.75 10.60 3.20
CA LEU A 8 3.89 11.47 2.95
C LEU A 8 4.25 12.30 4.20
N PRO A 9 5.52 12.73 4.31
CA PRO A 9 5.93 13.71 5.30
C PRO A 9 5.04 14.96 5.23
N GLY A 10 4.61 15.47 6.39
CA GLY A 10 3.64 16.57 6.47
C GLY A 10 2.22 16.12 6.81
N GLY A 11 1.96 14.79 6.87
CA GLY A 11 0.69 14.24 7.31
C GLY A 11 -0.33 14.01 6.20
N PHE A 12 0.09 14.07 4.95
CA PHE A 12 -0.76 13.77 3.81
C PHE A 12 -0.91 12.26 3.63
N VAL A 13 -2.15 11.78 3.53
CA VAL A 13 -2.49 10.38 3.26
C VAL A 13 -3.17 10.29 1.89
N TYR A 14 -2.72 9.37 1.07
CA TYR A 14 -3.23 9.12 -0.27
C TYR A 14 -3.77 7.71 -0.37
N LEU A 15 -4.93 7.58 -0.99
CA LEU A 15 -5.61 6.33 -1.26
C LEU A 15 -5.89 6.22 -2.75
N THR A 16 -5.58 5.08 -3.33
CA THR A 16 -5.97 4.83 -4.73
C THR A 16 -7.41 4.35 -4.81
N ARG A 17 -8.06 4.64 -5.92
CA ARG A 17 -9.40 4.11 -6.20
C ARG A 17 -9.45 2.59 -6.14
N GLY A 18 -8.41 1.90 -6.61
CA GLY A 18 -8.31 0.45 -6.55
C GLY A 18 -8.35 -0.09 -5.11
N LEU A 19 -7.73 0.62 -4.15
CA LEU A 19 -7.82 0.25 -2.73
C LEU A 19 -9.23 0.49 -2.18
N ILE A 20 -9.84 1.63 -2.50
CA ILE A 20 -11.20 1.94 -2.07
C ILE A 20 -12.19 0.86 -2.55
N TYR A 21 -12.05 0.39 -3.79
CA TYR A 21 -12.86 -0.69 -4.33
C TYR A 21 -12.67 -2.05 -3.65
N LEU A 22 -11.51 -2.28 -3.05
CA LEU A 22 -11.25 -3.51 -2.33
C LEU A 22 -11.87 -3.51 -0.94
N CYS A 23 -12.08 -2.33 -0.34
CA CYS A 23 -12.80 -2.20 0.92
C CYS A 23 -14.28 -2.54 0.75
N GLN A 24 -14.84 -3.27 1.69
CA GLN A 24 -16.24 -3.68 1.72
C GLN A 24 -17.11 -2.75 2.59
N ASN A 25 -16.48 -1.97 3.47
CA ASN A 25 -17.19 -1.06 4.39
C ASN A 25 -16.29 0.10 4.84
N GLU A 26 -16.91 1.06 5.52
CA GLU A 26 -16.24 2.27 6.00
C GLU A 26 -15.15 1.95 7.05
N ALA A 27 -15.38 0.96 7.92
CA ALA A 27 -14.43 0.59 8.95
C ALA A 27 -13.15 -0.04 8.35
N GLN A 28 -13.23 -0.77 7.24
CA GLN A 28 -12.05 -1.25 6.52
C GLN A 28 -11.22 -0.10 5.96
N LEU A 29 -11.88 0.88 5.33
CA LEU A 29 -11.21 2.08 4.84
C LEU A 29 -10.60 2.89 5.99
N ALA A 30 -11.33 3.05 7.09
CA ALA A 30 -10.84 3.70 8.31
C ALA A 30 -9.61 2.98 8.87
N GLY A 31 -9.57 1.63 8.82
CA GLY A 31 -8.43 0.82 9.23
C GLY A 31 -7.17 1.12 8.42
N VAL A 32 -7.29 1.20 7.10
CA VAL A 32 -6.17 1.57 6.23
C VAL A 32 -5.68 2.99 6.53
N ILE A 33 -6.59 3.96 6.62
CA ILE A 33 -6.24 5.34 6.96
C ILE A 33 -5.57 5.42 8.32
N ALA A 34 -6.09 4.72 9.33
CA ALA A 34 -5.54 4.67 10.67
C ALA A 34 -4.12 4.07 10.68
N HIS A 35 -3.85 3.07 9.84
CA HIS A 35 -2.53 2.48 9.66
C HIS A 35 -1.54 3.51 9.08
N GLU A 36 -1.91 4.24 8.04
CA GLU A 36 -1.09 5.31 7.47
C GLU A 36 -0.83 6.44 8.48
N ILE A 37 -1.86 6.83 9.26
CA ILE A 37 -1.70 7.77 10.37
C ILE A 37 -0.74 7.21 11.43
N GLY A 38 -0.77 5.90 11.69
CA GLY A 38 0.18 5.21 12.55
C GLY A 38 1.63 5.41 12.10
N HIS A 39 1.90 5.28 10.79
CA HIS A 39 3.21 5.57 10.22
C HIS A 39 3.64 7.02 10.39
N ILE A 40 2.71 7.98 10.26
CA ILE A 40 2.98 9.41 10.45
C ILE A 40 3.32 9.70 11.92
N THR A 41 2.47 9.28 12.84
CA THR A 41 2.60 9.59 14.28
C THR A 41 3.82 8.92 14.91
N ALA A 42 4.16 7.70 14.47
CA ALA A 42 5.40 7.02 14.85
C ALA A 42 6.63 7.53 14.09
N ARG A 43 6.47 8.50 13.18
CA ARG A 43 7.54 9.10 12.37
C ARG A 43 8.35 8.08 11.56
N HIS A 44 7.71 7.01 11.07
CA HIS A 44 8.40 5.94 10.35
C HIS A 44 9.07 6.46 9.08
N SER A 45 8.39 7.28 8.28
CA SER A 45 8.92 7.88 7.07
C SER A 45 10.11 8.83 7.36
N ALA A 46 10.01 9.65 8.40
CA ALA A 46 11.11 10.54 8.79
C ALA A 46 12.36 9.77 9.24
N ARG A 47 12.17 8.73 10.07
CA ARG A 47 13.29 7.85 10.49
C ARG A 47 13.92 7.12 9.31
N ARG A 48 13.11 6.69 8.33
CA ARG A 48 13.59 6.06 7.11
C ARG A 48 14.40 7.04 6.26
N TYR A 49 13.92 8.27 6.10
CA TYR A 49 14.65 9.32 5.40
C TYR A 49 16.01 9.59 6.05
N THR A 50 16.07 9.75 7.38
CA THR A 50 17.33 9.96 8.10
C THR A 50 18.31 8.77 7.90
N LYS A 51 17.80 7.53 7.93
CA LYS A 51 18.61 6.35 7.64
C LYS A 51 19.10 6.34 6.19
N SER A 52 18.27 6.74 5.23
CA SER A 52 18.65 6.77 3.81
C SER A 52 19.75 7.78 3.53
N VAL A 53 19.67 8.96 4.14
CA VAL A 53 20.73 9.98 4.04
C VAL A 53 22.02 9.46 4.66
N GLY A 54 21.95 8.87 5.87
CA GLY A 54 23.10 8.25 6.51
C GLY A 54 23.72 7.10 5.71
N THR A 55 22.87 6.22 5.13
CA THR A 55 23.32 5.14 4.25
C THR A 55 23.92 5.67 2.95
N GLY A 56 23.30 6.70 2.36
CA GLY A 56 23.82 7.35 1.15
C GLY A 56 25.20 7.97 1.37
N VAL A 57 25.42 8.66 2.50
CA VAL A 57 26.73 9.19 2.88
C VAL A 57 27.73 8.06 3.09
N LEU A 58 27.35 6.98 3.80
CA LEU A 58 28.23 5.82 3.99
C LEU A 58 28.60 5.15 2.66
N LEU A 59 27.61 4.97 1.76
CA LEU A 59 27.87 4.39 0.42
C LEU A 59 28.78 5.28 -0.41
N GLN A 60 28.66 6.60 -0.34
CA GLN A 60 29.58 7.51 -1.01
C GLN A 60 31.01 7.38 -0.47
N ILE A 61 31.17 7.27 0.85
CA ILE A 61 32.47 7.03 1.47
C ILE A 61 33.05 5.69 1.00
N LEU A 62 32.27 4.62 1.00
CA LEU A 62 32.70 3.30 0.53
C LEU A 62 33.03 3.29 -0.96
N ASN A 63 32.31 4.06 -1.78
CA ASN A 63 32.54 4.19 -3.21
C ASN A 63 33.88 4.86 -3.53
N VAL A 64 34.29 5.82 -2.69
CA VAL A 64 35.61 6.44 -2.80
C VAL A 64 36.74 5.41 -2.56
N PHE A 65 36.51 4.41 -1.71
CA PHE A 65 37.48 3.36 -1.39
C PHE A 65 37.35 2.10 -2.27
N SER A 66 36.19 1.91 -2.96
CA SER A 66 35.93 0.74 -3.80
C SER A 66 35.90 1.12 -5.27
N GLN A 67 36.85 0.65 -6.05
CA GLN A 67 36.86 0.80 -7.52
C GLN A 67 35.99 -0.22 -8.26
N ASN A 68 35.13 -0.98 -7.56
CA ASN A 68 34.33 -2.06 -8.13
C ASN A 68 32.87 -1.62 -8.40
N ASN A 69 32.59 -1.28 -9.67
CA ASN A 69 31.27 -0.83 -10.12
C ASN A 69 30.16 -1.87 -9.91
N PHE A 70 30.44 -3.16 -9.89
CA PHE A 70 29.46 -4.22 -9.66
C PHE A 70 28.95 -4.20 -8.21
N VAL A 71 29.86 -4.08 -7.24
CA VAL A 71 29.51 -3.99 -5.81
C VAL A 71 28.69 -2.72 -5.54
N ASN A 72 29.06 -1.60 -6.16
CA ASN A 72 28.37 -0.32 -5.99
C ASN A 72 26.94 -0.34 -6.57
N ASN A 73 26.71 -0.98 -7.72
CA ASN A 73 25.39 -1.17 -8.30
C ASN A 73 24.50 -2.09 -7.44
N LEU A 74 25.05 -3.19 -6.95
CA LEU A 74 24.32 -4.13 -6.10
C LEU A 74 23.91 -3.49 -4.77
N LEU A 75 24.81 -2.75 -4.13
CA LEU A 75 24.54 -2.01 -2.90
C LEU A 75 23.48 -0.90 -3.12
N GLY A 76 23.56 -0.17 -4.23
CA GLY A 76 22.60 0.87 -4.59
C GLY A 76 21.18 0.31 -4.78
N GLN A 77 21.01 -0.79 -5.51
CA GLN A 77 19.72 -1.45 -5.71
C GLN A 77 19.15 -2.01 -4.39
N SER A 78 19.98 -2.66 -3.58
CA SER A 78 19.57 -3.19 -2.28
C SER A 78 19.14 -2.09 -1.32
N ALA A 79 19.84 -0.95 -1.29
CA ALA A 79 19.49 0.20 -0.50
C ALA A 79 18.15 0.80 -0.95
N GLN A 80 17.91 0.90 -2.26
CA GLN A 80 16.65 1.42 -2.80
C GLN A 80 15.46 0.54 -2.43
N LEU A 81 15.59 -0.79 -2.54
CA LEU A 81 14.55 -1.73 -2.12
C LEU A 81 14.28 -1.65 -0.61
N TYR A 82 15.32 -1.51 0.20
CA TYR A 82 15.18 -1.34 1.66
C TYR A 82 14.46 -0.04 2.04
N LEU A 83 14.58 1.01 1.22
CA LEU A 83 13.93 2.30 1.43
C LEU A 83 12.45 2.29 1.01
N LEU A 84 12.00 1.33 0.21
CA LEU A 84 10.62 1.25 -0.27
C LEU A 84 9.67 0.53 0.70
N SER A 85 10.18 -0.32 1.59
CA SER A 85 9.34 -1.08 2.53
C SER A 85 9.61 -0.71 3.98
N TYR A 86 8.58 -0.77 4.80
CA TYR A 86 8.71 -0.64 6.25
C TYR A 86 9.23 -1.96 6.86
N SER A 87 9.93 -1.86 8.00
CA SER A 87 10.33 -3.04 8.73
C SER A 87 9.12 -3.69 9.40
N ARG A 88 9.18 -5.01 9.68
CA ARG A 88 8.10 -5.73 10.37
C ARG A 88 7.71 -5.08 11.70
N SER A 89 8.68 -4.55 12.45
CA SER A 89 8.42 -3.87 13.73
C SER A 89 7.71 -2.53 13.54
N GLN A 90 7.99 -1.80 12.46
CA GLN A 90 7.30 -0.56 12.11
C GLN A 90 5.87 -0.84 11.68
N GLU A 91 5.67 -1.89 10.87
CA GLU A 91 4.35 -2.34 10.48
C GLU A 91 3.50 -2.76 11.68
N TYR A 92 4.07 -3.56 12.59
CA TYR A 92 3.41 -3.96 13.82
C TYR A 92 3.03 -2.76 14.70
N GLN A 93 3.92 -1.79 14.84
CA GLN A 93 3.64 -0.56 15.58
C GLN A 93 2.52 0.26 14.91
N ALA A 94 2.50 0.32 13.57
CA ALA A 94 1.44 1.00 12.83
C ALA A 94 0.08 0.30 13.02
N ASP A 95 0.06 -1.06 13.01
CA ASP A 95 -1.15 -1.83 13.27
C ASP A 95 -1.70 -1.60 14.68
N GLN A 96 -0.84 -1.60 15.70
CA GLN A 96 -1.27 -1.31 17.07
C GLN A 96 -1.84 0.10 17.23
N LEU A 97 -1.23 1.09 16.58
CA LEU A 97 -1.74 2.46 16.57
C LEU A 97 -3.06 2.54 15.81
N ALA A 98 -3.17 1.85 14.67
CA ALA A 98 -4.40 1.82 13.87
C ALA A 98 -5.58 1.28 14.67
N VAL A 99 -5.43 0.13 15.34
CA VAL A 99 -6.47 -0.44 16.21
C VAL A 99 -6.90 0.57 17.28
N ARG A 100 -5.95 1.22 17.93
CA ARG A 100 -6.25 2.25 18.94
C ARG A 100 -7.02 3.43 18.34
N TYR A 101 -6.64 3.90 17.15
CA TYR A 101 -7.30 5.02 16.49
C TYR A 101 -8.71 4.66 16.04
N MET A 102 -8.90 3.47 15.46
CA MET A 102 -10.22 2.97 15.08
C MET A 102 -11.17 2.91 16.27
N ILE A 103 -10.74 2.31 17.39
CA ILE A 103 -11.53 2.19 18.60
C ILE A 103 -11.92 3.58 19.14
N ARG A 104 -10.99 4.52 19.18
CA ARG A 104 -11.26 5.91 19.64
C ARG A 104 -12.18 6.67 18.71
N ALA A 105 -12.17 6.35 17.42
CA ALA A 105 -13.06 6.92 16.42
C ALA A 105 -14.43 6.21 16.36
N GLY A 106 -14.64 5.13 17.13
CA GLY A 106 -15.89 4.38 17.17
C GLY A 106 -16.03 3.29 16.12
N PHE A 107 -15.02 3.02 15.29
CA PHE A 107 -15.03 1.98 14.27
C PHE A 107 -14.73 0.59 14.83
N ASP A 108 -15.34 -0.46 14.23
CA ASP A 108 -14.98 -1.84 14.54
C ASP A 108 -13.57 -2.18 14.06
N ALA A 109 -12.65 -2.31 15.02
CA ALA A 109 -11.26 -2.62 14.71
C ALA A 109 -11.04 -4.04 14.12
N LYS A 110 -12.01 -4.96 14.23
CA LYS A 110 -11.95 -6.27 13.56
C LYS A 110 -11.91 -6.13 12.05
N GLU A 111 -12.52 -5.08 11.53
CA GLU A 111 -12.58 -4.83 10.10
C GLU A 111 -11.19 -4.58 9.49
N MET A 112 -10.22 -4.11 10.26
CA MET A 112 -8.83 -4.05 9.81
C MET A 112 -8.25 -5.46 9.55
N ALA A 113 -8.52 -6.43 10.42
CA ALA A 113 -8.09 -7.81 10.19
C ALA A 113 -8.81 -8.44 8.99
N ASN A 114 -10.10 -8.16 8.82
CA ASN A 114 -10.88 -8.58 7.65
C ASN A 114 -10.28 -8.01 6.35
N PHE A 115 -9.89 -6.74 6.34
CA PHE A 115 -9.25 -6.13 5.19
C PHE A 115 -7.90 -6.78 4.87
N LEU A 116 -7.06 -7.07 5.87
CA LEU A 116 -5.79 -7.77 5.65
C LEU A 116 -6.00 -9.15 5.02
N ARG A 117 -7.06 -9.88 5.43
CA ARG A 117 -7.43 -11.17 4.82
C ARG A 117 -7.87 -11.00 3.36
N ILE A 118 -8.71 -10.01 3.06
CA ILE A 118 -9.13 -9.69 1.69
C ILE A 118 -7.90 -9.41 0.81
N MET A 119 -6.91 -8.69 1.33
CA MET A 119 -5.66 -8.42 0.62
C MET A 119 -4.86 -9.69 0.30
N GLU A 120 -4.82 -10.65 1.24
CA GLU A 120 -4.17 -11.95 1.02
C GLU A 120 -4.89 -12.75 -0.07
N GLU A 121 -6.21 -12.87 0.05
CA GLU A 121 -7.06 -13.56 -0.93
C GLU A 121 -6.95 -12.94 -2.33
N TYR A 122 -6.97 -11.62 -2.41
CA TYR A 122 -6.76 -10.90 -3.67
C TYR A 122 -5.39 -11.21 -4.29
N ALA A 123 -4.34 -11.25 -3.48
CA ALA A 123 -3.00 -11.56 -3.96
C ALA A 123 -2.89 -13.01 -4.46
N GLU A 124 -3.63 -13.96 -3.87
CA GLU A 124 -3.69 -15.35 -4.33
C GLU A 124 -4.41 -15.46 -5.68
N VAL A 125 -5.58 -14.86 -5.79
CA VAL A 125 -6.36 -14.82 -7.05
C VAL A 125 -5.52 -14.19 -8.18
N GLN A 126 -4.80 -13.11 -7.91
CA GLN A 126 -3.93 -12.47 -8.90
C GLN A 126 -2.79 -13.40 -9.35
N ARG A 127 -2.20 -14.15 -8.44
CA ARG A 127 -1.15 -15.14 -8.77
C ARG A 127 -1.68 -16.27 -9.65
N GLU A 128 -2.88 -16.78 -9.36
CA GLU A 128 -3.50 -17.89 -10.10
C GLU A 128 -3.95 -17.45 -11.50
N ILE A 129 -4.69 -16.34 -11.59
CA ILE A 129 -5.29 -15.88 -12.86
C ILE A 129 -4.21 -15.40 -13.83
N LEU A 130 -3.27 -14.59 -13.34
CA LEU A 130 -2.29 -13.95 -14.20
C LEU A 130 -1.07 -14.84 -14.49
N LYS A 131 -0.92 -15.98 -13.79
CA LYS A 131 0.28 -16.85 -13.84
C LYS A 131 1.59 -16.08 -13.69
N ILE A 132 1.52 -14.85 -13.21
CA ILE A 132 2.66 -13.95 -13.02
C ILE A 132 3.16 -14.14 -11.61
N LYS A 133 4.23 -14.89 -11.45
CA LYS A 133 4.84 -15.21 -10.14
C LYS A 133 5.20 -13.97 -9.30
N ASN A 134 5.30 -12.78 -9.88
CA ASN A 134 5.86 -11.59 -9.23
C ASN A 134 4.95 -10.34 -9.23
N LYS A 135 3.68 -10.40 -9.64
CA LYS A 135 2.80 -9.23 -9.59
C LYS A 135 2.09 -9.14 -8.24
N VAL A 136 2.82 -8.71 -7.25
CA VAL A 136 2.27 -8.33 -5.93
C VAL A 136 1.77 -6.89 -6.02
N SER A 137 0.61 -6.58 -5.41
CA SER A 137 0.12 -5.19 -5.35
C SER A 137 1.15 -4.27 -4.71
N GLU A 138 1.19 -3.00 -5.12
CA GLU A 138 2.13 -2.02 -4.56
C GLU A 138 1.97 -1.90 -3.03
N LEU A 139 0.74 -1.98 -2.53
CA LEU A 139 0.48 -1.98 -1.10
C LEU A 139 1.19 -3.13 -0.37
N LEU A 140 1.15 -4.35 -0.92
CA LEU A 140 1.83 -5.51 -0.31
C LEU A 140 3.36 -5.46 -0.43
N LYS A 141 3.89 -4.69 -1.39
CA LYS A 141 5.34 -4.45 -1.50
C LYS A 141 5.83 -3.47 -0.44
N THR A 142 5.06 -2.41 -0.17
CA THR A 142 5.39 -1.38 0.81
C THR A 142 5.04 -1.81 2.23
N HIS A 143 3.95 -2.57 2.39
CA HIS A 143 3.41 -3.10 3.64
C HIS A 143 3.29 -4.62 3.56
N PRO A 144 4.38 -5.36 3.78
CA PRO A 144 4.37 -6.81 3.68
C PRO A 144 3.32 -7.41 4.60
N ASN A 145 2.31 -8.05 4.01
CA ASN A 145 1.26 -8.73 4.76
C ASN A 145 1.74 -10.11 5.20
N SER A 146 1.34 -10.54 6.39
CA SER A 146 1.55 -11.89 6.86
C SER A 146 0.37 -12.32 7.74
N SER A 147 0.04 -13.60 7.70
CA SER A 147 -0.96 -14.21 8.60
C SER A 147 -0.69 -13.89 10.07
N LYS A 148 0.59 -13.73 10.45
CA LYS A 148 0.99 -13.31 11.78
C LYS A 148 0.50 -11.91 12.13
N ARG A 149 0.57 -10.93 11.21
CA ARG A 149 0.02 -9.56 11.44
C ARG A 149 -1.48 -9.60 11.71
N VAL A 150 -2.23 -10.39 10.92
CA VAL A 150 -3.68 -10.57 11.11
C VAL A 150 -3.98 -11.09 12.51
N GLN A 151 -3.24 -12.10 12.97
CA GLN A 151 -3.39 -12.66 14.33
C GLN A 151 -3.08 -11.61 15.39
N GLU A 152 -1.97 -10.89 15.26
CA GLU A 152 -1.56 -9.84 16.20
C GLU A 152 -2.59 -8.69 16.28
N VAL A 153 -3.18 -8.30 15.16
CA VAL A 153 -4.27 -7.30 15.14
C VAL A 153 -5.49 -7.82 15.90
N ILE A 154 -5.88 -9.07 15.68
CA ILE A 154 -7.01 -9.71 16.40
C ILE A 154 -6.73 -9.80 17.89
N GLU A 155 -5.52 -10.17 18.28
CA GLU A 155 -5.11 -10.28 19.69
C GLU A 155 -5.12 -8.92 20.38
N ASN A 156 -4.63 -7.87 19.72
CA ASN A 156 -4.70 -6.49 20.22
C ASN A 156 -6.15 -6.01 20.39
N TYR A 157 -7.06 -6.53 19.59
CA TYR A 157 -8.49 -6.23 19.72
C TYR A 157 -9.16 -6.94 20.88
N LYS A 158 -8.71 -8.15 21.25
CA LYS A 158 -9.27 -8.94 22.36
C LYS A 158 -9.14 -8.18 23.68
N GLY A 159 -10.28 -7.95 24.34
CA GLY A 159 -10.35 -7.24 25.61
C GLY A 159 -10.68 -5.74 25.49
N GLN A 160 -10.78 -5.20 24.29
CA GLN A 160 -11.28 -3.84 24.07
C GLN A 160 -12.75 -3.91 23.63
N THR A 161 -13.66 -3.83 24.58
CA THR A 161 -15.10 -3.89 24.30
C THR A 161 -15.58 -2.55 23.78
N GLN A 162 -16.12 -2.54 22.56
CA GLN A 162 -16.84 -1.40 21.99
C GLN A 162 -18.33 -1.70 22.02
N LEU A 163 -19.12 -0.72 22.46
CA LEU A 163 -20.59 -0.79 22.36
C LEU A 163 -20.99 -0.27 20.98
N ASN A 164 -21.62 -1.12 20.17
CA ASN A 164 -22.13 -0.80 18.84
C ASN A 164 -21.06 -0.14 17.92
N PRO A 165 -19.94 -0.80 17.64
CA PRO A 165 -18.92 -0.23 16.78
C PRO A 165 -19.44 -0.04 15.35
N ILE A 166 -18.97 1.04 14.70
CA ILE A 166 -19.34 1.39 13.34
C ILE A 166 -18.65 0.43 12.36
N VAL A 167 -19.43 -0.24 11.51
CA VAL A 167 -18.95 -0.97 10.31
C VAL A 167 -19.20 -0.12 9.07
N GLY A 168 -20.39 0.42 8.90
CA GLY A 168 -20.72 1.44 7.90
C GLY A 168 -20.77 0.90 6.46
N GLU A 169 -21.25 -0.33 6.22
CA GLU A 169 -21.27 -0.95 4.89
C GLU A 169 -22.19 -0.19 3.92
N GLU A 170 -23.45 0.02 4.30
CA GLU A 170 -24.44 0.67 3.42
C GLU A 170 -24.05 2.11 3.06
N ILE A 171 -23.57 2.88 4.05
CA ILE A 171 -23.13 4.26 3.85
C ILE A 171 -21.91 4.28 2.92
N PHE A 172 -20.97 3.37 3.14
CA PHE A 172 -19.76 3.25 2.32
C PHE A 172 -20.11 2.97 0.87
N LEU A 173 -20.94 1.94 0.60
CA LEU A 173 -21.31 1.56 -0.76
C LEU A 173 -22.03 2.70 -1.50
N LYS A 174 -22.92 3.43 -0.81
CA LYS A 174 -23.55 4.62 -1.38
C LYS A 174 -22.57 5.75 -1.71
N LYS A 175 -21.51 5.89 -0.93
CA LYS A 175 -20.49 6.94 -1.13
C LYS A 175 -19.53 6.63 -2.27
N ILE A 176 -19.22 5.35 -2.51
CA ILE A 176 -18.34 4.95 -3.60
C ILE A 176 -19.09 4.71 -4.90
N ASP A 177 -20.41 4.74 -4.90
CA ASP A 177 -21.22 4.60 -6.10
C ASP A 177 -20.86 5.69 -7.12
N GLY A 178 -20.67 5.30 -8.38
CA GLY A 178 -20.22 6.19 -9.46
C GLY A 178 -18.72 6.51 -9.49
N ILE A 179 -17.92 6.02 -8.55
CA ILE A 179 -16.46 6.14 -8.68
C ILE A 179 -15.99 5.28 -9.87
N ILE A 180 -15.23 5.87 -10.77
CA ILE A 180 -14.73 5.17 -11.96
C ILE A 180 -13.68 4.14 -11.56
N TYR A 181 -13.95 2.87 -11.88
CA TYR A 181 -13.01 1.78 -11.72
C TYR A 181 -12.09 1.69 -12.95
N GLY A 182 -10.78 1.84 -12.74
CA GLY A 182 -9.79 1.82 -13.82
C GLY A 182 -9.46 3.19 -14.40
N ASP A 183 -8.98 3.19 -15.64
CA ASP A 183 -8.56 4.40 -16.32
C ASP A 183 -9.78 5.17 -16.84
N ARG A 184 -9.69 6.49 -16.82
CA ARG A 184 -10.73 7.33 -17.43
C ARG A 184 -10.54 7.34 -18.95
N PRO A 185 -11.59 7.12 -19.74
CA PRO A 185 -11.50 7.20 -21.20
C PRO A 185 -10.90 8.53 -21.69
N GLU A 186 -11.13 9.63 -20.93
CA GLU A 186 -10.60 10.96 -21.24
C GLU A 186 -9.09 11.08 -21.06
N GLN A 187 -8.47 10.19 -20.30
CA GLN A 187 -7.02 10.10 -20.10
C GLN A 187 -6.33 9.13 -21.07
N GLY A 188 -7.13 8.50 -21.93
CA GLY A 188 -6.70 7.40 -22.77
C GLY A 188 -6.67 6.06 -22.04
N PHE A 189 -6.66 5.00 -22.80
CA PHE A 189 -6.65 3.63 -22.29
C PHE A 189 -5.85 2.71 -23.20
N PHE A 190 -5.37 1.61 -22.63
CA PHE A 190 -4.72 0.57 -23.39
C PHE A 190 -5.74 -0.41 -23.94
N TYR A 191 -5.68 -0.66 -25.25
CA TYR A 191 -6.47 -1.66 -25.94
C TYR A 191 -5.54 -2.55 -26.77
N ARG A 192 -5.36 -3.79 -26.35
CA ARG A 192 -4.38 -4.73 -26.92
C ARG A 192 -2.97 -4.14 -26.86
N ASP A 193 -2.33 -3.96 -28.00
CA ASP A 193 -1.00 -3.43 -28.22
C ASP A 193 -0.96 -1.91 -28.47
N SER A 194 -2.05 -1.23 -28.18
CA SER A 194 -2.20 0.19 -28.50
C SER A 194 -2.67 1.01 -27.34
N PHE A 195 -2.17 2.23 -27.24
CA PHE A 195 -2.73 3.29 -26.41
C PHE A 195 -3.67 4.16 -27.24
N VAL A 196 -4.90 4.35 -26.78
CA VAL A 196 -5.94 5.12 -27.45
C VAL A 196 -6.34 6.30 -26.57
N HIS A 197 -6.30 7.51 -27.13
CA HIS A 197 -6.76 8.73 -26.46
C HIS A 197 -7.90 9.36 -27.25
N THR A 198 -9.12 9.03 -26.87
CA THR A 198 -10.34 9.43 -27.61
C THR A 198 -10.53 10.94 -27.68
N PRO A 199 -10.37 11.74 -26.58
CA PRO A 199 -10.56 13.17 -26.64
C PRO A 199 -9.55 13.91 -27.55
N LEU A 200 -8.32 13.41 -27.64
CA LEU A 200 -7.28 13.99 -28.50
C LEU A 200 -7.22 13.35 -29.90
N GLY A 201 -8.03 12.32 -30.15
CA GLY A 201 -8.17 11.68 -31.46
C GLY A 201 -6.92 10.96 -31.96
N PHE A 202 -6.07 10.44 -31.05
CA PHE A 202 -4.88 9.70 -31.49
C PHE A 202 -4.82 8.28 -30.92
N ARG A 203 -4.07 7.45 -31.61
CA ARG A 203 -3.72 6.07 -31.21
C ARG A 203 -2.24 5.85 -31.47
N PHE A 204 -1.55 5.26 -30.48
CA PHE A 204 -0.21 4.70 -30.62
C PHE A 204 -0.28 3.18 -30.56
N SER A 205 0.35 2.50 -31.51
CA SER A 205 0.55 1.05 -31.44
C SER A 205 2.00 0.75 -31.07
N PHE A 206 2.19 -0.15 -30.12
CA PHE A 206 3.49 -0.58 -29.66
C PHE A 206 3.91 -1.83 -30.46
N ASP A 207 5.18 -1.92 -30.83
CA ASP A 207 5.71 -3.12 -31.45
C ASP A 207 5.76 -4.26 -30.43
N LYS A 208 5.59 -5.51 -30.89
CA LYS A 208 5.53 -6.70 -30.03
C LYS A 208 6.82 -6.93 -29.21
N ASP A 209 7.91 -6.30 -29.59
CA ASP A 209 9.22 -6.37 -28.93
C ASP A 209 9.38 -5.32 -27.80
N PHE A 210 8.32 -4.60 -27.45
CA PHE A 210 8.36 -3.53 -26.41
C PHE A 210 7.94 -4.02 -25.01
N TYR A 211 7.73 -5.34 -24.81
CA TYR A 211 7.31 -5.92 -23.55
C TYR A 211 8.39 -6.86 -22.97
#